data_9fe65b848c95c1b13e4b80d1f51f0463
#
_entry.id   9fe65b848c95c1b13e4b80d1f51f0463
#
_cell.length_a   1.000
_cell.length_b   1.000
_cell.length_c   1.000
_cell.angle_alpha   90.00
_cell.angle_beta   90.00
_cell.angle_gamma   90.00
#
_symmetry.space_group_name_H-M   'P 1'
#
loop_
_entity.id
_entity.type
_entity.pdbx_description
1 polymer ?
#
loop_
_entity_poly.entity_id
_entity_poly.type
_entity_poly.pdbx_seq_one_letter_code
_entity_poly.pdbx_strand_id
1 'polypeptide(L)'
;MPQLTTPSLPSVTEADKSFQPRPDPVFVVGMFRSGTSLLYALLNQHPQIALMYEGDLAHLQALFWIPRDTTRWLRRWEFWNTALARHKFDTSVIPDGIRDLKTAVQAVYTEYARQKKGATIWGCKSPTYHDEVMRLSRTFPNAHFIIIWRDLRHICRSILEAAETSPFFNRAGMTLRAIVGVQDLKTQCDSLIKQGGRVHQLNYEDLVKDPEGHMRAICEFLEVAYDPKMSNLAGADRGAISDFRHHSLVKGEKIVETRNGREGLPQELEDKIERYVTMWRKRYNGAWPAYPKLPDTDTATPSLWERASDRVSYSFLQFTHHFAPVIFSFVPTAIWRKYRSYIAARRLRRLLQKASPEKQALIRKATQGNEQLLKDMGIDLDEILKG
;
A
#
# COMPACT_ATOMS: atom_id res chain seq x y z
N MET A 1 -6.09 21.93 -49.02
CA MET A 1 -5.69 21.74 -47.60
C MET A 1 -6.95 21.33 -46.84
N PRO A 2 -7.05 20.13 -46.30
CA PRO A 2 -8.17 19.72 -45.46
C PRO A 2 -8.04 20.38 -44.10
N GLN A 3 -9.13 21.00 -43.63
CA GLN A 3 -9.26 21.58 -42.31
C GLN A 3 -9.24 20.42 -41.26
N LEU A 4 -8.27 20.45 -40.38
CA LEU A 4 -8.24 19.62 -39.18
C LEU A 4 -9.35 20.06 -38.22
N THR A 5 -10.43 19.32 -38.18
CA THR A 5 -11.46 19.47 -37.15
C THR A 5 -10.87 19.03 -35.81
N THR A 6 -10.70 19.98 -34.91
CA THR A 6 -10.39 19.74 -33.49
C THR A 6 -11.52 18.89 -32.88
N PRO A 7 -11.26 17.75 -32.26
CA PRO A 7 -12.31 17.03 -31.57
C PRO A 7 -12.82 17.89 -30.39
N SER A 8 -14.13 18.15 -30.38
CA SER A 8 -14.80 18.79 -29.26
C SER A 8 -14.64 17.93 -28.00
N LEU A 9 -14.16 18.54 -26.91
CA LEU A 9 -14.17 17.96 -25.60
C LEU A 9 -15.58 17.45 -25.26
N PRO A 10 -15.74 16.26 -24.67
CA PRO A 10 -17.04 15.76 -24.28
C PRO A 10 -17.69 16.78 -23.31
N SER A 11 -18.94 17.12 -23.56
CA SER A 11 -19.72 18.03 -22.76
C SER A 11 -19.82 17.49 -21.33
N VAL A 12 -19.45 18.31 -20.33
CA VAL A 12 -19.62 18.01 -18.90
C VAL A 12 -21.09 17.71 -18.65
N THR A 13 -21.42 16.50 -18.23
CA THR A 13 -22.79 16.08 -17.96
C THR A 13 -23.33 16.80 -16.72
N GLU A 14 -24.66 16.92 -16.57
CA GLU A 14 -25.27 17.51 -15.36
C GLU A 14 -24.84 16.76 -14.08
N ALA A 15 -24.63 15.45 -14.16
CA ALA A 15 -24.09 14.61 -13.07
C ALA A 15 -22.68 15.05 -12.65
N ASP A 16 -21.86 15.55 -13.57
CA ASP A 16 -20.53 16.07 -13.27
C ASP A 16 -20.57 17.38 -12.48
N LYS A 17 -21.64 18.19 -12.66
CA LYS A 17 -21.83 19.45 -11.94
C LYS A 17 -22.28 19.27 -10.48
N SER A 18 -22.83 18.11 -10.15
CA SER A 18 -23.35 17.80 -8.78
C SER A 18 -22.32 17.08 -7.89
N PHE A 19 -21.20 16.62 -8.45
CA PHE A 19 -20.19 15.90 -7.68
C PHE A 19 -19.44 16.84 -6.73
N GLN A 20 -19.65 16.66 -5.44
CA GLN A 20 -19.04 17.45 -4.36
C GLN A 20 -18.23 16.50 -3.46
N PRO A 21 -16.92 16.27 -3.77
CA PRO A 21 -16.06 15.50 -2.90
C PRO A 21 -15.84 16.22 -1.57
N ARG A 22 -15.65 15.48 -0.49
CA ARG A 22 -15.22 16.07 0.78
C ARG A 22 -13.87 16.80 0.59
N PRO A 23 -13.61 17.86 1.35
CA PRO A 23 -12.37 18.63 1.20
C PRO A 23 -11.12 17.83 1.59
N ASP A 24 -11.27 16.89 2.50
CA ASP A 24 -10.18 16.18 3.13
C ASP A 24 -10.18 14.67 2.78
N PRO A 25 -8.99 14.10 2.53
CA PRO A 25 -8.86 12.68 2.17
C PRO A 25 -8.92 11.74 3.37
N VAL A 26 -9.17 10.47 3.06
CA VAL A 26 -8.99 9.34 3.97
C VAL A 26 -7.76 8.54 3.56
N PHE A 27 -6.85 8.31 4.49
CA PHE A 27 -5.68 7.46 4.29
C PHE A 27 -5.77 6.20 5.16
N VAL A 28 -5.79 5.04 4.51
CA VAL A 28 -5.68 3.75 5.19
C VAL A 28 -4.23 3.30 5.17
N VAL A 29 -3.63 3.22 6.35
CA VAL A 29 -2.21 2.94 6.53
C VAL A 29 -2.01 1.77 7.48
N GLY A 30 -0.97 1.03 7.26
CA GLY A 30 -0.50 -0.07 8.10
C GLY A 30 0.74 -0.66 7.48
N MET A 31 1.50 -1.43 8.23
CA MET A 31 2.67 -2.09 7.67
C MET A 31 2.27 -3.09 6.59
N PHE A 32 3.16 -3.39 5.67
CA PHE A 32 2.97 -4.50 4.72
C PHE A 32 2.49 -5.75 5.46
N ARG A 33 1.48 -6.42 4.94
CA ARG A 33 0.89 -7.65 5.51
C ARG A 33 0.13 -7.47 6.82
N SER A 34 -0.19 -6.23 7.22
CA SER A 34 -1.02 -5.96 8.41
C SER A 34 -2.53 -6.08 8.17
N GLY A 35 -2.99 -6.43 6.96
CA GLY A 35 -4.41 -6.54 6.66
C GLY A 35 -5.03 -5.31 5.97
N THR A 36 -4.23 -4.35 5.55
CA THR A 36 -4.70 -3.14 4.83
C THR A 36 -5.53 -3.46 3.59
N SER A 37 -5.28 -4.58 2.89
CA SER A 37 -6.07 -5.00 1.73
C SER A 37 -7.45 -5.51 2.11
N LEU A 38 -7.59 -6.20 3.26
CA LEU A 38 -8.89 -6.59 3.81
C LEU A 38 -9.71 -5.33 4.17
N LEU A 39 -9.11 -4.44 4.94
CA LEU A 39 -9.75 -3.20 5.35
C LEU A 39 -10.20 -2.35 4.15
N TYR A 40 -9.35 -2.24 3.13
CA TYR A 40 -9.70 -1.59 1.86
C TYR A 40 -10.92 -2.23 1.19
N ALA A 41 -10.95 -3.57 1.10
CA ALA A 41 -12.04 -4.29 0.45
C ALA A 41 -13.37 -4.09 1.19
N LEU A 42 -13.35 -4.03 2.52
CA LEU A 42 -14.54 -3.76 3.34
C LEU A 42 -15.02 -2.31 3.19
N LEU A 43 -14.11 -1.33 3.31
CA LEU A 43 -14.43 0.10 3.20
C LEU A 43 -14.99 0.48 1.82
N ASN A 44 -14.42 -0.04 0.75
CA ASN A 44 -14.85 0.30 -0.60
C ASN A 44 -16.21 -0.31 -1.01
N GLN A 45 -16.85 -1.10 -0.15
CA GLN A 45 -18.24 -1.52 -0.35
C GLN A 45 -19.24 -0.41 0.01
N HIS A 46 -18.83 0.55 0.85
CA HIS A 46 -19.68 1.68 1.19
C HIS A 46 -19.92 2.58 -0.03
N PRO A 47 -21.18 2.99 -0.33
CA PRO A 47 -21.50 3.77 -1.54
C PRO A 47 -20.79 5.13 -1.60
N GLN A 48 -20.54 5.76 -0.47
CA GLN A 48 -19.89 7.07 -0.39
C GLN A 48 -18.36 7.01 -0.26
N ILE A 49 -17.73 5.83 -0.17
CA ILE A 49 -16.27 5.69 0.01
C ILE A 49 -15.65 5.10 -1.26
N ALA A 50 -14.67 5.78 -1.83
CA ALA A 50 -13.85 5.25 -2.91
C ALA A 50 -12.36 5.57 -2.67
N LEU A 51 -11.67 4.63 -2.08
CA LEU A 51 -10.23 4.70 -1.85
C LEU A 51 -9.48 4.04 -3.01
N MET A 52 -8.43 4.70 -3.50
CA MET A 52 -7.53 4.09 -4.48
C MET A 52 -6.61 3.07 -3.80
N TYR A 53 -6.42 1.92 -4.42
CA TYR A 53 -5.52 0.86 -3.92
C TYR A 53 -4.08 1.14 -4.34
N GLU A 54 -3.21 1.46 -3.38
CA GLU A 54 -1.77 1.64 -3.59
C GLU A 54 -1.42 2.65 -4.71
N GLY A 55 -2.12 3.78 -4.72
CA GLY A 55 -1.83 4.88 -5.65
C GLY A 55 -0.47 5.55 -5.39
N ASP A 56 0.03 5.49 -4.15
CA ASP A 56 1.39 5.84 -3.70
C ASP A 56 1.90 7.24 -4.10
N LEU A 57 0.98 8.20 -4.34
CA LEU A 57 1.35 9.55 -4.80
C LEU A 57 2.20 10.33 -3.82
N ALA A 58 2.16 10.03 -2.51
CA ALA A 58 3.00 10.70 -1.51
C ALA A 58 4.50 10.52 -1.79
N HIS A 59 4.90 9.43 -2.43
CA HIS A 59 6.30 9.19 -2.80
C HIS A 59 6.80 10.12 -3.92
N LEU A 60 5.89 10.85 -4.59
CA LEU A 60 6.27 11.85 -5.58
C LEU A 60 6.72 13.17 -4.97
N GLN A 61 6.64 13.35 -3.64
CA GLN A 61 6.97 14.62 -2.98
C GLN A 61 8.37 15.13 -3.38
N ALA A 62 9.35 14.24 -3.51
CA ALA A 62 10.69 14.62 -3.92
C ALA A 62 10.74 15.19 -5.35
N LEU A 63 9.81 14.85 -6.24
CA LEU A 63 9.71 15.39 -7.59
C LEU A 63 9.22 16.84 -7.60
N PHE A 64 8.42 17.24 -6.61
CA PHE A 64 7.87 18.60 -6.52
C PHE A 64 8.90 19.63 -6.01
N TRP A 65 10.07 19.20 -5.55
CA TRP A 65 11.18 20.09 -5.24
C TRP A 65 11.92 20.56 -6.51
N ILE A 66 11.67 19.91 -7.65
CA ILE A 66 12.25 20.29 -8.93
C ILE A 66 11.24 21.21 -9.63
N PRO A 67 11.62 22.46 -10.02
CA PRO A 67 10.71 23.41 -10.66
C PRO A 67 10.42 22.97 -12.10
N ARG A 68 9.53 21.98 -12.26
CA ARG A 68 9.10 21.43 -13.56
C ARG A 68 7.59 21.25 -13.57
N ASP A 69 7.03 21.24 -14.78
CA ASP A 69 5.67 20.75 -14.98
C ASP A 69 5.61 19.25 -14.62
N THR A 70 5.01 18.97 -13.46
CA THR A 70 4.91 17.62 -12.91
C THR A 70 3.75 16.82 -13.52
N THR A 71 2.88 17.44 -14.33
CA THR A 71 1.78 16.75 -14.98
C THR A 71 2.28 15.66 -15.92
N ARG A 72 3.37 15.92 -16.65
CA ARG A 72 4.05 14.86 -17.42
C ARG A 72 4.50 13.70 -16.54
N TRP A 73 4.82 13.93 -15.28
CA TRP A 73 5.23 12.92 -14.34
C TRP A 73 4.06 12.12 -13.83
N LEU A 74 2.94 12.75 -13.53
CA LEU A 74 1.70 12.06 -13.17
C LEU A 74 1.23 11.15 -14.30
N ARG A 75 1.28 11.60 -15.55
CA ARG A 75 0.99 10.78 -16.74
C ARG A 75 2.01 9.65 -16.95
N ARG A 76 3.27 9.84 -16.56
CA ARG A 76 4.30 8.79 -16.53
C ARG A 76 4.21 7.93 -15.28
N TRP A 77 3.52 8.38 -14.25
CA TRP A 77 3.31 7.62 -13.01
C TRP A 77 2.51 6.34 -13.24
N GLU A 78 1.60 6.31 -14.21
CA GLU A 78 0.98 5.06 -14.68
C GLU A 78 2.01 4.00 -14.97
N PHE A 79 3.11 4.41 -15.52
CA PHE A 79 4.22 3.57 -15.88
C PHE A 79 5.04 3.09 -14.67
N TRP A 80 5.09 3.91 -13.61
CA TRP A 80 5.83 3.61 -12.39
C TRP A 80 5.00 2.84 -11.38
N ASN A 81 3.74 3.11 -11.36
CA ASN A 81 2.79 2.53 -10.44
C ASN A 81 1.73 1.75 -11.22
N THR A 82 1.92 0.43 -11.28
CA THR A 82 0.94 -0.48 -11.87
C THR A 82 -0.45 -0.37 -11.23
N ALA A 83 -0.58 0.31 -10.08
CA ALA A 83 -1.85 0.53 -9.42
C ALA A 83 -2.79 1.38 -10.28
N LEU A 84 -2.33 2.50 -10.87
CA LEU A 84 -3.17 3.32 -11.75
C LEU A 84 -3.66 2.52 -12.96
N ALA A 85 -2.77 1.75 -13.58
CA ALA A 85 -3.15 0.85 -14.68
C ALA A 85 -4.15 -0.23 -14.23
N ARG A 86 -3.96 -0.83 -13.05
CA ARG A 86 -4.89 -1.80 -12.47
C ARG A 86 -6.29 -1.22 -12.21
N HIS A 87 -6.36 0.04 -11.82
CA HIS A 87 -7.62 0.75 -11.62
C HIS A 87 -8.30 1.16 -12.93
N LYS A 88 -7.64 1.01 -14.08
CA LYS A 88 -8.11 1.53 -15.37
C LYS A 88 -8.46 3.02 -15.29
N PHE A 89 -7.67 3.77 -14.52
CA PHE A 89 -7.88 5.18 -14.29
C PHE A 89 -7.49 5.98 -15.53
N ASP A 90 -8.41 6.83 -15.99
CA ASP A 90 -8.12 7.73 -17.11
C ASP A 90 -7.34 8.95 -16.61
N THR A 91 -6.04 8.99 -16.90
CA THR A 91 -5.17 10.11 -16.53
C THR A 91 -5.28 11.32 -17.45
N SER A 92 -5.97 11.20 -18.58
CA SER A 92 -6.15 12.31 -19.52
C SER A 92 -6.97 13.46 -18.94
N VAL A 93 -7.80 13.16 -17.93
CA VAL A 93 -8.64 14.14 -17.22
C VAL A 93 -7.88 14.93 -16.15
N ILE A 94 -6.65 14.55 -15.81
CA ILE A 94 -5.83 15.28 -14.85
C ILE A 94 -5.36 16.59 -15.49
N PRO A 95 -5.62 17.74 -14.83
CA PRO A 95 -5.22 19.04 -15.37
C PRO A 95 -3.71 19.15 -15.62
N ASP A 96 -3.31 19.89 -16.62
CA ASP A 96 -1.92 20.27 -16.85
C ASP A 96 -1.45 21.28 -15.78
N GLY A 97 -0.14 21.37 -15.58
CA GLY A 97 0.46 22.39 -14.72
C GLY A 97 0.47 22.11 -13.23
N ILE A 98 0.15 20.86 -12.77
CA ILE A 98 0.24 20.50 -11.38
C ILE A 98 1.71 20.56 -10.90
N ARG A 99 1.98 21.32 -9.83
CA ARG A 99 3.33 21.56 -9.31
C ARG A 99 3.54 21.21 -7.84
N ASP A 100 2.51 20.74 -7.16
CA ASP A 100 2.58 20.39 -5.74
C ASP A 100 1.83 19.10 -5.42
N LEU A 101 2.22 18.47 -4.31
CA LEU A 101 1.69 17.18 -3.89
C LEU A 101 0.19 17.26 -3.56
N LYS A 102 -0.26 18.35 -2.92
CA LYS A 102 -1.66 18.49 -2.50
C LYS A 102 -2.58 18.48 -3.73
N THR A 103 -2.28 19.31 -4.71
CA THR A 103 -3.03 19.38 -5.97
C THR A 103 -2.99 18.05 -6.72
N ALA A 104 -1.83 17.36 -6.75
CA ALA A 104 -1.69 16.05 -7.40
C ALA A 104 -2.56 14.99 -6.73
N VAL A 105 -2.51 14.88 -5.42
CA VAL A 105 -3.28 13.91 -4.62
C VAL A 105 -4.78 14.20 -4.77
N GLN A 106 -5.19 15.46 -4.65
CA GLN A 106 -6.57 15.86 -4.84
C GLN A 106 -7.06 15.50 -6.25
N ALA A 107 -6.38 15.97 -7.29
CA ALA A 107 -6.80 15.73 -8.68
C ALA A 107 -6.97 14.24 -8.99
N VAL A 108 -6.01 13.40 -8.58
CA VAL A 108 -6.06 11.97 -8.90
C VAL A 108 -7.10 11.23 -8.07
N TYR A 109 -7.13 11.43 -6.77
CA TYR A 109 -7.99 10.61 -5.92
C TYR A 109 -9.45 11.05 -5.91
N THR A 110 -9.73 12.34 -6.07
CA THR A 110 -11.12 12.80 -6.24
C THR A 110 -11.68 12.37 -7.59
N GLU A 111 -10.87 12.47 -8.65
CA GLU A 111 -11.29 12.01 -9.96
C GLU A 111 -11.49 10.49 -10.00
N TYR A 112 -10.62 9.73 -9.35
CA TYR A 112 -10.84 8.30 -9.18
C TYR A 112 -12.17 8.00 -8.47
N ALA A 113 -12.48 8.74 -7.40
CA ALA A 113 -13.72 8.54 -6.66
C ALA A 113 -14.95 8.88 -7.51
N ARG A 114 -14.85 9.93 -8.34
CA ARG A 114 -15.88 10.33 -9.31
C ARG A 114 -16.10 9.24 -10.35
N GLN A 115 -15.04 8.78 -11.02
CA GLN A 115 -15.11 7.74 -12.05
C GLN A 115 -15.64 6.41 -11.51
N LYS A 116 -15.29 6.07 -10.27
CA LYS A 116 -15.63 4.77 -9.70
C LYS A 116 -17.13 4.64 -9.39
N LYS A 117 -17.72 5.60 -8.69
CA LYS A 117 -19.13 5.58 -8.28
C LYS A 117 -19.70 6.93 -7.82
N GLY A 118 -19.03 8.03 -8.13
CA GLY A 118 -19.42 9.35 -7.63
C GLY A 118 -19.32 9.46 -6.10
N ALA A 119 -18.42 8.71 -5.47
CA ALA A 119 -18.26 8.69 -4.02
C ALA A 119 -17.66 9.98 -3.48
N THR A 120 -18.25 10.52 -2.41
CA THR A 120 -17.82 11.81 -1.84
C THR A 120 -16.58 11.70 -0.95
N ILE A 121 -16.33 10.53 -0.34
CA ILE A 121 -15.15 10.23 0.46
C ILE A 121 -14.10 9.58 -0.43
N TRP A 122 -12.97 10.24 -0.53
CA TRP A 122 -11.87 9.87 -1.41
C TRP A 122 -10.56 9.72 -0.62
N GLY A 123 -9.59 9.07 -1.23
CA GLY A 123 -8.28 8.89 -0.61
C GLY A 123 -7.55 7.68 -1.15
N CYS A 124 -6.68 7.11 -0.32
CA CYS A 124 -5.83 6.01 -0.74
C CYS A 124 -5.57 5.03 0.40
N LYS A 125 -5.55 3.74 0.07
CA LYS A 125 -4.95 2.72 0.91
C LYS A 125 -3.54 2.42 0.43
N SER A 126 -2.55 2.65 1.29
CA SER A 126 -1.18 2.24 0.98
C SER A 126 -0.39 1.82 2.21
N PRO A 127 0.15 0.58 2.22
CA PRO A 127 1.07 0.18 3.28
C PRO A 127 2.43 0.91 3.18
N THR A 128 2.77 1.47 2.02
CA THR A 128 4.00 2.25 1.86
C THR A 128 3.94 3.60 2.55
N TYR A 129 2.75 4.06 2.96
CA TYR A 129 2.58 5.31 3.70
C TYR A 129 2.90 5.20 5.21
N HIS A 130 3.40 4.06 5.67
CA HIS A 130 3.78 3.88 7.08
C HIS A 130 4.84 4.89 7.58
N ASP A 131 5.65 5.45 6.71
CA ASP A 131 6.64 6.48 6.99
C ASP A 131 6.25 7.89 6.47
N GLU A 132 5.03 8.02 5.91
CA GLU A 132 4.53 9.25 5.27
C GLU A 132 3.41 9.95 6.06
N VAL A 133 2.94 9.37 7.17
CA VAL A 133 1.77 9.85 7.93
C VAL A 133 1.91 11.33 8.30
N MET A 134 3.05 11.73 8.88
CA MET A 134 3.29 13.11 9.27
C MET A 134 3.44 14.07 8.08
N ARG A 135 3.91 13.59 6.93
CA ARG A 135 3.97 14.40 5.70
C ARG A 135 2.58 14.61 5.13
N LEU A 136 1.80 13.55 5.05
CA LEU A 136 0.42 13.62 4.58
C LEU A 136 -0.43 14.52 5.48
N SER A 137 -0.25 14.46 6.80
CA SER A 137 -0.98 15.33 7.73
C SER A 137 -0.60 16.80 7.59
N ARG A 138 0.65 17.13 7.29
CA ARG A 138 1.03 18.53 6.98
C ARG A 138 0.44 19.00 5.65
N THR A 139 0.32 18.11 4.67
CA THR A 139 -0.28 18.42 3.36
C THR A 139 -1.79 18.56 3.46
N PHE A 140 -2.43 17.73 4.28
CA PHE A 140 -3.87 17.69 4.54
C PHE A 140 -4.12 17.68 6.05
N PRO A 141 -4.15 18.85 6.70
CA PRO A 141 -4.25 18.92 8.17
C PRO A 141 -5.49 18.27 8.76
N ASN A 142 -6.59 18.22 8.02
CA ASN A 142 -7.86 17.62 8.46
C ASN A 142 -8.07 16.19 7.91
N ALA A 143 -7.08 15.60 7.26
CA ALA A 143 -7.20 14.24 6.74
C ALA A 143 -7.56 13.23 7.83
N HIS A 144 -8.35 12.23 7.47
CA HIS A 144 -8.67 11.11 8.35
C HIS A 144 -7.67 9.99 8.10
N PHE A 145 -7.03 9.52 9.16
CA PHE A 145 -6.10 8.39 9.11
C PHE A 145 -6.73 7.18 9.79
N ILE A 146 -6.83 6.08 9.06
CA ILE A 146 -7.25 4.77 9.60
C ILE A 146 -6.01 3.89 9.63
N ILE A 147 -5.53 3.59 10.83
CA ILE A 147 -4.30 2.85 11.06
C ILE A 147 -4.64 1.43 11.49
N ILE A 148 -4.22 0.44 10.71
CA ILE A 148 -4.40 -0.96 11.06
C ILE A 148 -3.09 -1.56 11.57
N TRP A 149 -3.15 -2.12 12.78
CA TRP A 149 -2.06 -2.81 13.44
C TRP A 149 -2.22 -4.33 13.30
N ARG A 150 -1.11 -5.03 13.40
CA ARG A 150 -1.08 -6.50 13.42
C ARG A 150 0.15 -6.98 14.18
N ASP A 151 0.07 -8.18 14.80
CA ASP A 151 1.23 -8.80 15.43
C ASP A 151 2.41 -8.90 14.45
N LEU A 152 3.59 -8.46 14.89
CA LEU A 152 4.79 -8.38 14.05
C LEU A 152 5.27 -9.77 13.60
N ARG A 153 5.04 -10.82 14.39
CA ARG A 153 5.34 -12.21 14.01
C ARG A 153 4.49 -12.62 12.81
N HIS A 154 3.18 -12.30 12.87
CA HIS A 154 2.26 -12.57 11.76
C HIS A 154 2.63 -11.78 10.49
N ILE A 155 3.07 -10.52 10.66
CA ILE A 155 3.56 -9.70 9.55
C ILE A 155 4.81 -10.34 8.92
N CYS A 156 5.82 -10.64 9.72
CA CYS A 156 7.09 -11.20 9.24
C CYS A 156 6.90 -12.56 8.57
N ARG A 157 6.10 -13.44 9.17
CA ARG A 157 5.74 -14.72 8.55
C ARG A 157 5.07 -14.52 7.19
N SER A 158 4.07 -13.65 7.14
CA SER A 158 3.36 -13.39 5.88
C SER A 158 4.26 -12.73 4.81
N ILE A 159 5.31 -12.00 5.21
CA ILE A 159 6.35 -11.51 4.30
C ILE A 159 7.18 -12.68 3.76
N LEU A 160 7.61 -13.61 4.62
CA LEU A 160 8.40 -14.78 4.19
C LEU A 160 7.59 -15.68 3.25
N GLU A 161 6.34 -15.95 3.56
CA GLU A 161 5.43 -16.70 2.67
C GLU A 161 5.23 -15.98 1.33
N ALA A 162 5.04 -14.67 1.35
CA ALA A 162 4.91 -13.88 0.13
C ALA A 162 6.21 -13.83 -0.68
N ALA A 163 7.36 -13.90 -0.05
CA ALA A 163 8.67 -13.91 -0.71
C ALA A 163 8.88 -15.16 -1.59
N GLU A 164 8.15 -16.23 -1.32
CA GLU A 164 8.21 -17.46 -2.14
C GLU A 164 7.71 -17.25 -3.57
N THR A 165 6.75 -16.35 -3.77
CA THR A 165 6.08 -16.14 -5.06
C THR A 165 6.12 -14.70 -5.56
N SER A 166 6.50 -13.73 -4.72
CA SER A 166 6.53 -12.32 -5.06
C SER A 166 7.94 -11.75 -5.13
N PRO A 167 8.40 -11.28 -6.29
CA PRO A 167 9.69 -10.59 -6.42
C PRO A 167 9.83 -9.35 -5.54
N PHE A 168 8.71 -8.73 -5.16
CA PHE A 168 8.70 -7.58 -4.25
C PHE A 168 9.11 -7.97 -2.84
N PHE A 169 8.51 -9.03 -2.29
CA PHE A 169 8.79 -9.50 -0.93
C PHE A 169 10.09 -10.31 -0.83
N ASN A 170 10.60 -10.85 -1.95
CA ASN A 170 11.89 -11.54 -2.03
C ASN A 170 13.11 -10.59 -2.02
N ARG A 171 12.93 -9.35 -1.62
CA ARG A 171 14.04 -8.39 -1.46
C ARG A 171 14.67 -8.56 -0.08
N ALA A 172 16.00 -8.42 -0.05
CA ALA A 172 16.71 -8.37 1.24
C ALA A 172 16.16 -7.24 2.13
N GLY A 173 16.06 -7.50 3.42
CA GLY A 173 15.65 -6.52 4.41
C GLY A 173 14.15 -6.27 4.55
N MET A 174 13.26 -7.04 3.90
CA MET A 174 11.82 -6.83 4.02
C MET A 174 11.27 -7.07 5.43
N THR A 175 11.79 -8.07 6.16
CA THR A 175 11.44 -8.30 7.57
C THR A 175 11.99 -7.20 8.47
N LEU A 176 13.23 -6.75 8.23
CA LEU A 176 13.80 -5.59 8.91
C LEU A 176 12.95 -4.33 8.67
N ARG A 177 12.52 -4.12 7.42
CA ARG A 177 11.61 -3.02 7.08
C ARG A 177 10.30 -3.09 7.84
N ALA A 178 9.78 -4.29 8.10
CA ALA A 178 8.58 -4.47 8.93
C ALA A 178 8.86 -4.10 10.39
N ILE A 179 9.94 -4.60 10.97
CA ILE A 179 10.30 -4.35 12.38
C ILE A 179 10.46 -2.85 12.63
N VAL A 180 11.35 -2.19 11.87
CA VAL A 180 11.63 -0.75 12.08
C VAL A 180 10.47 0.12 11.61
N GLY A 181 9.79 -0.26 10.52
CA GLY A 181 8.67 0.49 9.97
C GLY A 181 7.42 0.51 10.85
N VAL A 182 7.14 -0.57 11.60
CA VAL A 182 6.07 -0.59 12.61
C VAL A 182 6.37 0.41 13.73
N GLN A 183 7.61 0.51 14.17
CA GLN A 183 8.03 1.49 15.17
C GLN A 183 7.90 2.93 14.64
N ASP A 184 8.30 3.17 13.39
CA ASP A 184 8.18 4.49 12.77
C ASP A 184 6.72 4.90 12.61
N LEU A 185 5.86 3.99 12.14
CA LEU A 185 4.43 4.23 12.04
C LEU A 185 3.83 4.59 13.42
N LYS A 186 4.21 3.86 14.49
CA LYS A 186 3.75 4.17 15.85
C LYS A 186 4.19 5.55 16.29
N THR A 187 5.45 5.89 16.06
CA THR A 187 5.98 7.22 16.43
C THR A 187 5.25 8.35 15.69
N GLN A 188 4.97 8.17 14.40
CA GLN A 188 4.23 9.15 13.61
C GLN A 188 2.76 9.24 14.03
N CYS A 189 2.12 8.09 14.30
CA CYS A 189 0.75 8.03 14.77
C CYS A 189 0.58 8.77 16.11
N ASP A 190 1.46 8.50 17.08
CA ASP A 190 1.45 9.17 18.39
C ASP A 190 1.67 10.68 18.26
N SER A 191 2.59 11.08 17.37
CA SER A 191 2.86 12.48 17.11
C SER A 191 1.65 13.18 16.49
N LEU A 192 0.95 12.52 15.57
CA LEU A 192 -0.24 13.04 14.93
C LEU A 192 -1.40 13.19 15.94
N ILE A 193 -1.63 12.17 16.78
CA ILE A 193 -2.66 12.23 17.83
C ILE A 193 -2.35 13.37 18.81
N LYS A 194 -1.10 13.51 19.24
CA LYS A 194 -0.67 14.60 20.13
C LYS A 194 -0.90 15.99 19.52
N GLN A 195 -0.88 16.11 18.21
CA GLN A 195 -1.15 17.35 17.46
C GLN A 195 -2.64 17.56 17.18
N GLY A 196 -3.53 16.71 17.70
CA GLY A 196 -4.98 16.80 17.48
C GLY A 196 -5.44 16.27 16.12
N GLY A 197 -4.60 15.50 15.42
CA GLY A 197 -4.95 14.89 14.14
C GLY A 197 -6.02 13.81 14.26
N ARG A 198 -6.81 13.63 13.21
CA ARG A 198 -7.92 12.67 13.17
C ARG A 198 -7.39 11.26 12.86
N VAL A 199 -7.33 10.41 13.87
CA VAL A 199 -6.78 9.06 13.77
C VAL A 199 -7.73 8.04 14.37
N HIS A 200 -8.13 7.06 13.58
CA HIS A 200 -8.80 5.84 14.05
C HIS A 200 -7.82 4.67 13.99
N GLN A 201 -7.70 3.91 15.07
CA GLN A 201 -6.79 2.77 15.16
C GLN A 201 -7.57 1.49 15.41
N LEU A 202 -7.18 0.41 14.71
CA LEU A 202 -7.77 -0.91 14.93
C LEU A 202 -6.71 -2.00 14.78
N ASN A 203 -6.97 -3.17 15.37
CA ASN A 203 -6.15 -4.37 15.21
C ASN A 203 -6.74 -5.29 14.14
N TYR A 204 -5.88 -5.91 13.35
CA TYR A 204 -6.30 -6.89 12.34
C TYR A 204 -7.03 -8.09 12.98
N GLU A 205 -6.51 -8.58 14.08
CA GLU A 205 -7.05 -9.74 14.81
C GLU A 205 -8.46 -9.47 15.34
N ASP A 206 -8.74 -8.24 15.80
CA ASP A 206 -10.06 -7.82 16.28
C ASP A 206 -11.01 -7.56 15.10
N LEU A 207 -10.52 -6.94 14.02
CA LEU A 207 -11.29 -6.74 12.78
C LEU A 207 -11.81 -8.06 12.21
N VAL A 208 -11.00 -9.12 12.22
CA VAL A 208 -11.40 -10.43 11.69
C VAL A 208 -12.46 -11.09 12.56
N LYS A 209 -12.44 -10.87 13.87
CA LYS A 209 -13.42 -11.41 14.83
C LYS A 209 -14.75 -10.66 14.82
N ASP A 210 -14.69 -9.34 14.73
CA ASP A 210 -15.85 -8.45 14.71
C ASP A 210 -15.77 -7.41 13.58
N PRO A 211 -15.92 -7.82 12.32
CA PRO A 211 -15.88 -6.89 11.20
C PRO A 211 -16.99 -5.84 11.26
N GLU A 212 -18.18 -6.20 11.71
CA GLU A 212 -19.32 -5.28 11.78
C GLU A 212 -19.07 -4.17 12.79
N GLY A 213 -18.66 -4.51 14.02
CA GLY A 213 -18.38 -3.52 15.06
C GLY A 213 -17.29 -2.54 14.64
N HIS A 214 -16.21 -3.05 14.04
CA HIS A 214 -15.14 -2.18 13.54
C HIS A 214 -15.56 -1.29 12.36
N MET A 215 -16.38 -1.79 11.43
CA MET A 215 -16.88 -0.96 10.34
C MET A 215 -17.86 0.09 10.81
N ARG A 216 -18.71 -0.20 11.81
CA ARG A 216 -19.58 0.81 12.45
C ARG A 216 -18.75 1.92 13.09
N ALA A 217 -17.72 1.59 13.86
CA ALA A 217 -16.83 2.57 14.49
C ALA A 217 -16.08 3.43 13.44
N ILE A 218 -15.67 2.85 12.32
CA ILE A 218 -15.06 3.62 11.23
C ILE A 218 -16.07 4.52 10.53
N CYS A 219 -17.31 4.06 10.32
CA CYS A 219 -18.36 4.90 9.74
C CYS A 219 -18.69 6.09 10.66
N GLU A 220 -18.77 5.87 11.96
CA GLU A 220 -18.92 6.96 12.95
C GLU A 220 -17.74 7.96 12.87
N PHE A 221 -16.50 7.45 12.85
CA PHE A 221 -15.30 8.28 12.68
C PHE A 221 -15.29 9.08 11.37
N LEU A 222 -15.84 8.52 10.30
CA LEU A 222 -15.98 9.17 9.00
C LEU A 222 -17.27 9.96 8.84
N GLU A 223 -18.13 10.02 9.87
CA GLU A 223 -19.41 10.73 9.87
C GLU A 223 -20.32 10.30 8.69
N VAL A 224 -20.47 8.99 8.50
CA VAL A 224 -21.37 8.37 7.52
C VAL A 224 -22.19 7.26 8.16
N ALA A 225 -23.38 6.97 7.57
CA ALA A 225 -24.19 5.86 8.00
C ALA A 225 -23.49 4.53 7.66
N TYR A 226 -23.62 3.54 8.55
CA TYR A 226 -23.07 2.21 8.30
C TYR A 226 -23.83 1.48 7.18
N ASP A 227 -23.12 0.83 6.25
CA ASP A 227 -23.70 -0.07 5.25
C ASP A 227 -23.37 -1.53 5.62
N PRO A 228 -24.38 -2.42 5.81
CA PRO A 228 -24.15 -3.83 6.18
C PRO A 228 -23.24 -4.61 5.22
N LYS A 229 -23.11 -4.20 3.97
CA LYS A 229 -22.18 -4.81 3.01
C LYS A 229 -20.73 -4.76 3.47
N MET A 230 -20.40 -3.81 4.34
CA MET A 230 -19.02 -3.64 4.85
C MET A 230 -18.61 -4.74 5.85
N SER A 231 -19.53 -5.59 6.34
CA SER A 231 -19.21 -6.65 7.32
C SER A 231 -18.63 -7.93 6.73
N ASN A 232 -18.63 -8.08 5.41
CA ASN A 232 -18.15 -9.28 4.72
C ASN A 232 -17.49 -8.93 3.38
N LEU A 233 -17.01 -9.94 2.67
CA LEU A 233 -16.34 -9.75 1.36
C LEU A 233 -17.26 -10.10 0.17
N ALA A 234 -18.52 -10.44 0.38
CA ALA A 234 -19.45 -10.73 -0.69
C ALA A 234 -19.70 -9.44 -1.51
N GLY A 235 -19.45 -9.49 -2.81
CA GLY A 235 -19.64 -8.34 -3.70
C GLY A 235 -18.52 -7.26 -3.63
N ALA A 236 -17.49 -7.46 -2.81
CA ALA A 236 -16.37 -6.51 -2.75
C ALA A 236 -15.62 -6.41 -4.09
N ASP A 237 -15.42 -5.18 -4.59
CA ASP A 237 -14.59 -4.95 -5.76
C ASP A 237 -13.10 -5.17 -5.43
N ARG A 238 -12.53 -6.19 -6.01
CA ARG A 238 -11.15 -6.65 -5.78
C ARG A 238 -10.26 -6.50 -7.02
N GLY A 239 -10.78 -5.89 -8.09
CA GLY A 239 -10.08 -5.82 -9.37
C GLY A 239 -8.72 -5.14 -9.30
N ALA A 240 -8.52 -4.23 -8.35
CA ALA A 240 -7.21 -3.60 -8.10
C ALA A 240 -6.27 -4.43 -7.22
N ILE A 241 -6.77 -5.45 -6.51
CA ILE A 241 -5.96 -6.33 -5.66
C ILE A 241 -5.33 -7.40 -6.55
N SER A 242 -4.01 -7.50 -6.52
CA SER A 242 -3.27 -8.45 -7.36
C SER A 242 -3.62 -9.91 -7.07
N ASP A 243 -3.49 -10.77 -8.10
CA ASP A 243 -3.80 -12.21 -8.01
C ASP A 243 -2.75 -13.06 -7.28
N PHE A 244 -1.75 -12.44 -6.68
CA PHE A 244 -0.75 -13.19 -5.93
C PHE A 244 -1.39 -13.98 -4.77
N ARG A 245 -0.87 -15.19 -4.52
CA ARG A 245 -1.33 -16.10 -3.45
C ARG A 245 -1.49 -15.41 -2.09
N HIS A 246 -0.64 -14.47 -1.77
CA HIS A 246 -0.68 -13.74 -0.52
C HIS A 246 -1.90 -12.79 -0.37
N HIS A 247 -2.74 -12.65 -1.40
CA HIS A 247 -4.03 -11.97 -1.35
C HIS A 247 -5.22 -12.94 -1.40
N SER A 248 -4.99 -14.26 -1.39
CA SER A 248 -6.05 -15.28 -1.52
C SER A 248 -7.13 -15.14 -0.45
N LEU A 249 -6.77 -14.75 0.77
CA LEU A 249 -7.71 -14.56 1.88
C LEU A 249 -8.71 -13.40 1.65
N VAL A 250 -8.32 -12.38 0.89
CA VAL A 250 -9.19 -11.25 0.56
C VAL A 250 -10.07 -11.56 -0.66
N LYS A 251 -9.75 -12.60 -1.42
CA LYS A 251 -10.49 -13.01 -2.62
C LYS A 251 -11.66 -13.94 -2.33
N GLY A 252 -11.71 -14.55 -1.15
CA GLY A 252 -12.85 -15.30 -0.67
C GLY A 252 -14.04 -14.39 -0.33
N GLU A 253 -15.25 -14.94 -0.22
CA GLU A 253 -16.44 -14.20 0.22
C GLU A 253 -16.50 -14.04 1.73
N LYS A 254 -15.81 -14.90 2.46
CA LYS A 254 -15.76 -14.89 3.92
C LYS A 254 -14.42 -14.35 4.42
N ILE A 255 -14.48 -13.60 5.50
CA ILE A 255 -13.30 -13.22 6.25
C ILE A 255 -12.81 -14.48 6.99
N VAL A 256 -11.56 -14.83 6.77
CA VAL A 256 -10.95 -16.03 7.38
C VAL A 256 -9.86 -15.59 8.33
N GLU A 257 -9.95 -16.06 9.57
CA GLU A 257 -8.89 -15.87 10.55
C GLU A 257 -7.61 -16.58 10.10
N THR A 258 -6.51 -15.86 10.05
CA THR A 258 -5.22 -16.44 9.68
C THR A 258 -4.65 -17.25 10.86
N ARG A 259 -4.11 -18.43 10.56
CA ARG A 259 -3.49 -19.33 11.55
C ARG A 259 -2.47 -18.63 12.44
N ASN A 260 -2.32 -19.10 13.68
CA ASN A 260 -1.33 -18.62 14.66
C ASN A 260 0.07 -18.49 14.03
N GLY A 261 0.58 -17.26 13.99
CA GLY A 261 1.82 -16.90 13.29
C GLY A 261 3.12 -17.29 13.98
N ARG A 262 3.06 -18.12 15.02
CA ARG A 262 4.27 -18.55 15.75
C ARG A 262 4.99 -19.72 15.10
N GLU A 263 4.31 -20.53 14.30
CA GLU A 263 4.93 -21.68 13.65
C GLU A 263 5.66 -21.27 12.37
N GLY A 264 6.95 -21.58 12.27
CA GLY A 264 7.74 -21.50 11.03
C GLY A 264 8.53 -20.21 10.79
N LEU A 265 8.70 -19.34 11.80
CA LEU A 265 9.71 -18.29 11.74
C LEU A 265 11.11 -18.90 12.02
N PRO A 266 12.17 -18.45 11.31
CA PRO A 266 13.54 -18.74 11.70
C PRO A 266 13.80 -18.21 13.12
N GLN A 267 14.46 -19.02 13.98
CA GLN A 267 14.69 -18.69 15.39
C GLN A 267 15.38 -17.33 15.58
N GLU A 268 16.39 -17.04 14.77
CA GLU A 268 17.10 -15.74 14.81
C GLU A 268 16.16 -14.54 14.57
N LEU A 269 15.18 -14.68 13.65
CA LEU A 269 14.20 -13.63 13.38
C LEU A 269 13.19 -13.52 14.52
N GLU A 270 12.76 -14.63 15.10
CA GLU A 270 11.86 -14.65 16.24
C GLU A 270 12.50 -13.98 17.45
N ASP A 271 13.73 -14.34 17.78
CA ASP A 271 14.52 -13.72 18.87
C ASP A 271 14.67 -12.21 18.64
N LYS A 272 14.93 -11.80 17.40
CA LYS A 272 15.02 -10.39 17.05
C LYS A 272 13.68 -9.67 17.26
N ILE A 273 12.59 -10.24 16.81
CA ILE A 273 11.23 -9.68 16.99
C ILE A 273 10.94 -9.55 18.50
N GLU A 274 11.25 -10.57 19.30
CA GLU A 274 11.02 -10.53 20.76
C GLU A 274 11.80 -9.42 21.44
N ARG A 275 13.08 -9.25 21.11
CA ARG A 275 13.89 -8.14 21.65
C ARG A 275 13.27 -6.78 21.35
N TYR A 276 12.83 -6.56 20.12
CA TYR A 276 12.19 -5.28 19.73
C TYR A 276 10.84 -5.08 20.42
N VAL A 277 10.01 -6.10 20.48
CA VAL A 277 8.70 -6.06 21.16
C VAL A 277 8.89 -5.78 22.65
N THR A 278 9.85 -6.42 23.32
CA THR A 278 10.18 -6.16 24.73
C THR A 278 10.61 -4.71 24.95
N MET A 279 11.46 -4.18 24.07
CA MET A 279 11.86 -2.77 24.09
C MET A 279 10.67 -1.83 23.96
N TRP A 280 9.76 -2.10 23.02
CA TRP A 280 8.58 -1.26 22.80
C TRP A 280 7.62 -1.34 23.99
N ARG A 281 7.39 -2.52 24.55
CA ARG A 281 6.56 -2.66 25.77
C ARG A 281 7.09 -1.82 26.91
N LYS A 282 8.39 -1.89 27.17
CA LYS A 282 9.05 -1.05 28.20
C LYS A 282 8.88 0.44 27.89
N ARG A 283 9.05 0.84 26.64
CA ARG A 283 8.94 2.25 26.20
C ARG A 283 7.53 2.80 26.28
N TYR A 284 6.51 2.00 26.02
CA TYR A 284 5.11 2.42 25.92
C TYR A 284 4.24 1.90 27.07
N ASN A 285 4.83 1.43 28.17
CA ASN A 285 4.14 0.91 29.37
C ASN A 285 3.06 -0.14 29.03
N GLY A 286 3.34 -1.02 28.07
CA GLY A 286 2.40 -2.05 27.62
C GLY A 286 1.23 -1.53 26.75
N ALA A 287 1.14 -0.25 26.49
CA ALA A 287 0.04 0.38 25.73
C ALA A 287 0.21 0.31 24.21
N TRP A 288 0.83 -0.73 23.68
CA TRP A 288 0.91 -0.93 22.24
C TRP A 288 -0.38 -1.58 21.71
N PRO A 289 -1.15 -0.93 20.80
CA PRO A 289 -2.48 -1.41 20.42
C PRO A 289 -2.49 -2.78 19.75
N ALA A 290 -1.42 -3.17 19.07
CA ALA A 290 -1.34 -4.40 18.28
C ALA A 290 -0.83 -5.62 19.06
N TYR A 291 -0.44 -5.46 20.31
CA TYR A 291 0.10 -6.57 21.08
C TYR A 291 -0.79 -6.89 22.27
N PRO A 292 -1.53 -8.02 22.22
CA PRO A 292 -2.12 -8.57 23.42
C PRO A 292 -1.00 -8.78 24.44
N LYS A 293 -1.33 -8.72 25.74
CA LYS A 293 -0.38 -8.95 26.84
C LYS A 293 0.55 -10.13 26.51
N LEU A 294 1.73 -9.81 25.98
CA LEU A 294 2.76 -10.83 25.88
C LEU A 294 3.16 -11.22 27.30
N PRO A 295 3.44 -12.50 27.55
CA PRO A 295 3.95 -12.92 28.86
C PRO A 295 5.16 -12.04 29.23
N ASP A 296 5.33 -11.76 30.51
CA ASP A 296 6.50 -11.07 31.07
C ASP A 296 7.73 -11.96 30.88
N THR A 297 8.24 -12.01 29.67
CA THR A 297 9.52 -12.63 29.37
C THR A 297 10.59 -11.57 29.56
N ASP A 298 11.55 -11.87 30.39
CA ASP A 298 12.72 -11.04 30.71
C ASP A 298 13.75 -11.11 29.54
N THR A 299 13.26 -11.01 28.33
CA THR A 299 14.09 -11.05 27.12
C THR A 299 14.93 -9.77 27.06
N ALA A 300 16.19 -9.90 26.75
CA ALA A 300 17.08 -8.77 26.55
C ALA A 300 16.51 -7.83 25.46
N THR A 301 16.58 -6.51 25.68
CA THR A 301 16.27 -5.54 24.64
C THR A 301 17.40 -5.50 23.59
N PRO A 302 17.12 -5.09 22.32
CA PRO A 302 18.16 -4.99 21.33
C PRO A 302 19.24 -3.98 21.78
N SER A 303 20.50 -4.32 21.54
CA SER A 303 21.64 -3.45 21.88
C SER A 303 21.56 -2.12 21.14
N LEU A 304 22.25 -1.10 21.65
CA LEU A 304 22.38 0.20 20.94
C LEU A 304 22.96 0.02 19.54
N TRP A 305 23.91 -0.88 19.38
CA TRP A 305 24.59 -1.17 18.12
C TRP A 305 23.66 -1.86 17.13
N GLU A 306 22.89 -2.84 17.59
CA GLU A 306 21.85 -3.51 16.77
C GLU A 306 20.82 -2.50 16.27
N ARG A 307 20.30 -1.64 17.15
CA ARG A 307 19.33 -0.60 16.80
C ARG A 307 19.91 0.42 15.81
N ALA A 308 21.15 0.85 16.00
CA ALA A 308 21.82 1.78 15.11
C ALA A 308 22.04 1.18 13.71
N SER A 309 22.55 -0.05 13.64
CA SER A 309 22.73 -0.79 12.40
C SER A 309 21.42 -1.02 11.65
N ASP A 310 20.38 -1.44 12.36
CA ASP A 310 19.06 -1.66 11.79
C ASP A 310 18.45 -0.35 11.28
N ARG A 311 18.61 0.75 12.00
CA ARG A 311 18.14 2.07 11.59
C ARG A 311 18.87 2.58 10.34
N VAL A 312 20.19 2.40 10.26
CA VAL A 312 20.98 2.77 9.07
C VAL A 312 20.52 1.96 7.86
N SER A 313 20.37 0.64 8.01
CA SER A 313 19.92 -0.25 6.95
C SER A 313 18.50 0.11 6.49
N TYR A 314 17.59 0.36 7.41
CA TYR A 314 16.23 0.81 7.12
C TYR A 314 16.23 2.17 6.40
N SER A 315 17.00 3.15 6.89
CA SER A 315 17.06 4.48 6.28
C SER A 315 17.61 4.41 4.86
N PHE A 316 18.58 3.55 4.58
CA PHE A 316 19.07 3.31 3.23
C PHE A 316 17.99 2.71 2.32
N LEU A 317 17.21 1.73 2.80
CA LEU A 317 16.10 1.16 2.06
C LEU A 317 15.03 2.23 1.75
N GLN A 318 14.71 3.08 2.72
CA GLN A 318 13.75 4.17 2.53
C GLN A 318 14.29 5.24 1.57
N PHE A 319 15.54 5.65 1.73
CA PHE A 319 16.21 6.57 0.81
C PHE A 319 16.10 6.08 -0.64
N THR A 320 16.46 4.83 -0.91
CA THR A 320 16.37 4.27 -2.26
C THR A 320 14.91 4.24 -2.78
N HIS A 321 13.94 4.02 -1.90
CA HIS A 321 12.52 4.01 -2.26
C HIS A 321 12.00 5.41 -2.62
N HIS A 322 12.34 6.43 -1.83
CA HIS A 322 11.88 7.80 -2.03
C HIS A 322 12.62 8.54 -3.14
N PHE A 323 13.92 8.31 -3.29
CA PHE A 323 14.75 9.00 -4.28
C PHE A 323 14.82 8.29 -5.63
N ALA A 324 14.52 7.00 -5.70
CA ALA A 324 14.48 6.30 -6.97
C ALA A 324 13.58 6.99 -8.02
N PRO A 325 12.35 7.45 -7.69
CA PRO A 325 11.53 8.19 -8.65
C PRO A 325 12.22 9.45 -9.19
N VAL A 326 12.95 10.19 -8.35
CA VAL A 326 13.68 11.41 -8.75
C VAL A 326 14.79 11.07 -9.71
N ILE A 327 15.66 10.12 -9.34
CA ILE A 327 16.80 9.70 -10.18
C ILE A 327 16.29 9.23 -11.54
N PHE A 328 15.28 8.38 -11.52
CA PHE A 328 14.71 7.82 -12.75
C PHE A 328 13.90 8.82 -13.56
N SER A 329 13.54 9.96 -12.97
CA SER A 329 12.87 11.04 -13.68
C SER A 329 13.74 11.63 -14.79
N PHE A 330 15.05 11.56 -14.64
CA PHE A 330 16.01 12.02 -15.63
C PHE A 330 16.34 10.98 -16.70
N VAL A 331 15.95 9.72 -16.51
CA VAL A 331 16.22 8.64 -17.45
C VAL A 331 15.11 8.61 -18.52
N PRO A 332 15.44 8.56 -19.81
CA PRO A 332 14.44 8.38 -20.88
C PRO A 332 13.55 7.15 -20.63
N THR A 333 12.25 7.30 -20.84
CA THR A 333 11.26 6.25 -20.52
C THR A 333 11.58 4.90 -21.19
N ALA A 334 12.12 4.93 -22.43
CA ALA A 334 12.50 3.71 -23.14
C ALA A 334 13.66 2.95 -22.45
N ILE A 335 14.68 3.68 -21.97
CA ILE A 335 15.81 3.10 -21.24
C ILE A 335 15.34 2.53 -19.91
N TRP A 336 14.50 3.29 -19.19
CA TRP A 336 13.95 2.86 -17.93
C TRP A 336 13.07 1.60 -18.07
N ARG A 337 12.24 1.54 -19.12
CA ARG A 337 11.42 0.38 -19.43
C ARG A 337 12.29 -0.88 -19.58
N LYS A 338 13.34 -0.81 -20.41
CA LYS A 338 14.29 -1.91 -20.59
C LYS A 338 14.97 -2.33 -19.30
N TYR A 339 15.42 -1.37 -18.50
CA TYR A 339 16.07 -1.65 -17.22
C TYR A 339 15.12 -2.34 -16.22
N ARG A 340 13.89 -1.83 -16.05
CA ARG A 340 12.90 -2.48 -15.16
C ARG A 340 12.56 -3.89 -15.61
N SER A 341 12.35 -4.08 -16.90
CA SER A 341 12.08 -5.40 -17.48
C SER A 341 13.23 -6.37 -17.21
N TYR A 342 14.46 -5.93 -17.45
CA TYR A 342 15.64 -6.73 -17.16
C TYR A 342 15.74 -7.14 -15.68
N ILE A 343 15.55 -6.19 -14.76
CA ILE A 343 15.61 -6.46 -13.31
C ILE A 343 14.47 -7.40 -12.89
N ALA A 344 13.25 -7.18 -13.38
CA ALA A 344 12.09 -8.02 -13.07
C ALA A 344 12.29 -9.45 -13.60
N ALA A 345 12.74 -9.59 -14.83
CA ALA A 345 13.06 -10.88 -15.45
C ALA A 345 14.17 -11.61 -14.68
N ARG A 346 15.25 -10.93 -14.33
CA ARG A 346 16.34 -11.49 -13.54
C ARG A 346 15.88 -11.97 -12.16
N ARG A 347 15.00 -11.24 -11.50
CA ARG A 347 14.43 -11.65 -10.19
C ARG A 347 13.51 -12.86 -10.34
N LEU A 348 12.65 -12.85 -11.36
CA LEU A 348 11.74 -13.95 -11.63
C LEU A 348 12.50 -15.23 -11.99
N ARG A 349 13.55 -15.16 -12.83
CA ARG A 349 14.45 -16.29 -13.11
C ARG A 349 15.06 -16.88 -11.84
N ARG A 350 15.57 -16.04 -10.95
CA ARG A 350 16.14 -16.49 -9.66
C ARG A 350 15.11 -17.19 -8.77
N LEU A 351 13.88 -16.69 -8.75
CA LEU A 351 12.78 -17.31 -8.01
C LEU A 351 12.45 -18.70 -8.60
N LEU A 352 12.33 -18.77 -9.91
CA LEU A 352 12.01 -20.02 -10.60
C LEU A 352 13.13 -21.07 -10.47
N GLN A 353 14.40 -20.68 -10.58
CA GLN A 353 15.54 -21.59 -10.41
C GLN A 353 15.64 -22.19 -9.01
N LYS A 354 15.17 -21.46 -7.98
CA LYS A 354 15.20 -21.90 -6.57
C LYS A 354 13.91 -22.60 -6.14
N ALA A 355 12.86 -22.54 -6.95
CA ALA A 355 11.55 -23.04 -6.60
C ALA A 355 11.39 -24.51 -6.98
N SER A 356 10.71 -25.29 -6.12
CA SER A 356 10.26 -26.63 -6.48
C SER A 356 9.28 -26.61 -7.66
N PRO A 357 9.07 -27.73 -8.38
CA PRO A 357 8.11 -27.79 -9.49
C PRO A 357 6.71 -27.28 -9.12
N GLU A 358 6.23 -27.58 -7.91
CA GLU A 358 4.94 -27.11 -7.40
C GLU A 358 4.93 -25.58 -7.20
N LYS A 359 6.02 -25.02 -6.67
CA LYS A 359 6.19 -23.57 -6.51
C LYS A 359 6.32 -22.87 -7.87
N GLN A 360 6.97 -23.48 -8.84
CA GLN A 360 7.03 -22.96 -10.21
C GLN A 360 5.63 -22.90 -10.84
N ALA A 361 4.81 -23.94 -10.66
CA ALA A 361 3.43 -23.97 -11.14
C ALA A 361 2.58 -22.87 -10.47
N LEU A 362 2.76 -22.62 -9.17
CA LEU A 362 2.11 -21.53 -8.44
C LEU A 362 2.52 -20.14 -8.96
N ILE A 363 3.79 -19.94 -9.26
CA ILE A 363 4.29 -18.68 -9.83
C ILE A 363 3.70 -18.46 -11.21
N ARG A 364 3.64 -19.50 -12.05
CA ARG A 364 2.98 -19.44 -13.37
C ARG A 364 1.51 -19.08 -13.24
N LYS A 365 0.77 -19.72 -12.32
CA LYS A 365 -0.64 -19.42 -12.07
C LYS A 365 -0.86 -17.99 -11.55
N ALA A 366 0.04 -17.49 -10.70
CA ALA A 366 -0.03 -16.12 -10.18
C ALA A 366 0.27 -15.05 -11.24
N THR A 367 0.95 -15.41 -12.32
CA THR A 367 1.23 -14.54 -13.46
C THR A 367 0.23 -14.69 -14.60
N GLN A 368 -0.61 -15.74 -14.58
CA GLN A 368 -1.72 -15.94 -15.51
C GLN A 368 -2.73 -14.80 -15.40
N GLY A 369 -3.18 -14.27 -16.53
CA GLY A 369 -4.07 -13.10 -16.58
C GLY A 369 -3.36 -11.73 -16.53
N ASN A 370 -2.06 -11.70 -16.23
CA ASN A 370 -1.24 -10.50 -16.30
C ASN A 370 -0.20 -10.56 -17.44
N GLU A 371 -0.35 -11.50 -18.37
CA GLU A 371 0.61 -11.77 -19.43
C GLU A 371 0.81 -10.56 -20.34
N GLN A 372 -0.26 -9.88 -20.71
CA GLN A 372 -0.19 -8.67 -21.53
C GLN A 372 0.51 -7.54 -20.76
N LEU A 373 0.18 -7.35 -19.47
CA LEU A 373 0.84 -6.37 -18.62
C LEU A 373 2.35 -6.66 -18.47
N LEU A 374 2.71 -7.94 -18.34
CA LEU A 374 4.11 -8.36 -18.28
C LEU A 374 4.82 -8.13 -19.62
N LYS A 375 4.18 -8.44 -20.75
CA LYS A 375 4.70 -8.15 -22.09
C LYS A 375 4.86 -6.64 -22.32
N ASP A 376 3.90 -5.84 -21.92
CA ASP A 376 3.98 -4.39 -21.98
C ASP A 376 5.12 -3.82 -21.12
N MET A 377 5.44 -4.54 -20.03
CA MET A 377 6.62 -4.28 -19.21
C MET A 377 7.91 -4.88 -19.81
N GLY A 378 7.84 -5.58 -20.96
CA GLY A 378 8.96 -6.25 -21.61
C GLY A 378 9.40 -7.53 -20.90
N ILE A 379 8.51 -8.18 -20.17
CA ILE A 379 8.76 -9.45 -19.48
C ILE A 379 8.03 -10.55 -20.25
N ASP A 380 8.76 -11.32 -21.05
CA ASP A 380 8.23 -12.51 -21.69
C ASP A 380 8.44 -13.71 -20.76
N LEU A 381 7.32 -14.24 -20.22
CA LEU A 381 7.35 -15.38 -19.30
C LEU A 381 7.83 -16.66 -20.00
N ASP A 382 7.46 -16.85 -21.26
CA ASP A 382 7.81 -18.06 -22.01
C ASP A 382 9.30 -18.08 -22.32
N GLU A 383 9.89 -16.92 -22.62
CA GLU A 383 11.34 -16.79 -22.80
C GLU A 383 12.11 -17.04 -21.49
N ILE A 384 11.60 -16.52 -20.37
CA ILE A 384 12.21 -16.70 -19.04
C ILE A 384 12.14 -18.16 -18.58
N LEU A 385 11.12 -18.89 -18.97
CA LEU A 385 10.88 -20.28 -18.57
C LEU A 385 11.60 -21.32 -19.45
N LYS A 386 12.08 -20.90 -20.64
CA LYS A 386 12.84 -21.75 -21.56
C LYS A 386 14.36 -21.74 -21.32
N GLY A 387 14.87 -20.78 -20.55
CA GLY A 387 16.30 -20.63 -20.20
C GLY A 387 16.58 -20.79 -18.73
#